data_e34dec2b1dd7d076c0f676c65c52e758
#
_entry.id   e34dec2b1dd7d076c0f676c65c52e758
#
_cell.length_a   1.000
_cell.length_b   1.000
_cell.length_c   1.000
_cell.angle_alpha   90.00
_cell.angle_beta   90.00
_cell.angle_gamma   90.00
#
_symmetry.space_group_name_H-M   'P 1'
#
loop_
_entity.id
_entity.type
_entity.pdbx_description
1 polymer ?
#
loop_
_entity_poly.entity_id
_entity_poly.type
_entity_poly.pdbx_seq_one_letter_code
_entity_poly.pdbx_strand_id
1 'polypeptide(L)'
;MAAFMDENFLLKTPAARKLFFDYASQMPIIDYHCHLGPQEIYENRGFENLTQAWLGGDHYKWRLMRAAGVEEKYITGDAPDREKFQKYAEVLSRAIGNPLYHWSHLELQRFFGWKGVLRPDTAQEVWDLTC
;
A
#
# COMPACT_ATOMS: atom_id res chain seq x y z
N MET A 1 3.85 11.67 21.85
CA MET A 1 4.24 11.73 20.43
C MET A 1 3.12 11.08 19.67
N ALA A 2 2.56 11.72 18.62
CA ALA A 2 1.50 11.09 17.81
C ALA A 2 2.06 9.83 17.13
N ALA A 3 1.27 8.77 17.07
CA ALA A 3 1.65 7.56 16.35
C ALA A 3 1.69 7.84 14.85
N PHE A 4 2.54 7.11 14.11
CA PHE A 4 2.54 7.15 12.65
C PHE A 4 1.19 6.63 12.13
N MET A 5 0.47 7.47 11.38
CA MET A 5 -0.82 7.14 10.80
C MET A 5 -1.89 6.71 11.84
N ASP A 6 -2.06 7.50 12.89
CA ASP A 6 -3.17 7.34 13.83
C ASP A 6 -4.52 7.73 13.17
N GLU A 7 -5.61 7.59 13.92
CA GLU A 7 -6.96 7.93 13.44
C GLU A 7 -7.12 9.38 12.95
N ASN A 8 -6.25 10.29 13.40
CA ASN A 8 -6.24 11.68 13.00
C ASN A 8 -5.22 11.99 11.87
N PHE A 9 -4.67 10.96 11.24
CA PHE A 9 -3.74 11.16 10.13
C PHE A 9 -4.32 12.09 9.06
N LEU A 10 -3.59 13.15 8.72
CA LEU A 10 -3.99 14.27 7.87
C LEU A 10 -5.09 15.19 8.43
N LEU A 11 -5.77 14.84 9.52
CA LEU A 11 -6.83 15.65 10.14
C LEU A 11 -6.23 16.65 11.14
N LYS A 12 -5.55 17.67 10.64
CA LYS A 12 -4.75 18.58 11.46
C LYS A 12 -5.55 19.63 12.25
N THR A 13 -6.80 19.85 11.89
CA THR A 13 -7.64 20.87 12.54
C THR A 13 -8.89 20.26 13.18
N PRO A 14 -9.49 20.91 14.22
CA PRO A 14 -10.76 20.45 14.77
C PRO A 14 -11.87 20.37 13.72
N ALA A 15 -11.91 21.33 12.78
CA ALA A 15 -12.88 21.31 11.68
C ALA A 15 -12.70 20.10 10.77
N ALA A 16 -11.45 19.76 10.40
CA ALA A 16 -11.16 18.60 9.57
C ALA A 16 -11.62 17.30 10.26
N ARG A 17 -11.34 17.15 11.55
CA ARG A 17 -11.79 15.99 12.34
C ARG A 17 -13.31 15.90 12.40
N LYS A 18 -13.97 17.02 12.71
CA LYS A 18 -15.43 17.06 12.74
C LYS A 18 -16.05 16.68 11.41
N LEU A 19 -15.59 17.27 10.32
CA LEU A 19 -16.09 16.95 8.96
C LEU A 19 -15.86 15.50 8.58
N PHE A 20 -14.71 14.96 8.92
CA PHE A 20 -14.42 13.55 8.62
C PHE A 20 -15.26 12.59 9.46
N PHE A 21 -15.19 12.68 10.80
CA PHE A 21 -15.80 11.68 11.67
C PHE A 21 -17.33 11.81 11.73
N ASP A 22 -17.86 13.03 11.71
CA ASP A 22 -19.33 13.23 11.83
C ASP A 22 -20.05 13.01 10.49
N TYR A 23 -19.35 13.12 9.35
CA TYR A 23 -19.98 13.06 8.04
C TYR A 23 -19.26 12.14 7.05
N ALA A 24 -18.03 12.49 6.65
CA ALA A 24 -17.38 11.85 5.50
C ALA A 24 -17.10 10.36 5.71
N SER A 25 -16.73 9.93 6.92
CA SER A 25 -16.44 8.52 7.21
C SER A 25 -17.65 7.58 7.10
N GLN A 26 -18.85 8.14 7.11
CA GLN A 26 -20.11 7.39 7.03
C GLN A 26 -20.75 7.46 5.64
N MET A 27 -20.18 8.23 4.71
CA MET A 27 -20.68 8.33 3.36
C MET A 27 -20.33 7.09 2.54
N PRO A 28 -21.22 6.65 1.65
CA PRO A 28 -20.90 5.57 0.72
C PRO A 28 -19.76 5.99 -0.20
N ILE A 29 -18.84 5.07 -0.45
CA ILE A 29 -17.75 5.28 -1.41
C ILE A 29 -18.21 4.82 -2.78
N ILE A 30 -18.10 5.69 -3.79
CA ILE A 30 -18.28 5.35 -5.20
C ILE A 30 -16.90 5.38 -5.85
N ASP A 31 -16.30 4.21 -5.99
CA ASP A 31 -15.00 4.06 -6.62
C ASP A 31 -15.19 3.81 -8.12
N TYR A 32 -15.01 4.86 -8.91
CA TYR A 32 -15.11 4.81 -10.38
C TYR A 32 -13.76 4.61 -11.08
N HIS A 33 -12.68 4.57 -10.33
CA HIS A 33 -11.32 4.37 -10.84
C HIS A 33 -10.45 3.63 -9.82
N CYS A 34 -10.06 2.41 -10.14
CA CYS A 34 -9.11 1.64 -9.33
C CYS A 34 -8.12 0.89 -10.23
N HIS A 35 -7.07 0.33 -9.63
CA HIS A 35 -6.05 -0.44 -10.33
C HIS A 35 -6.22 -1.97 -10.17
N LEU A 36 -7.30 -2.40 -9.54
CA LEU A 36 -7.73 -3.81 -9.56
C LEU A 36 -8.62 -4.06 -10.77
N GLY A 37 -8.45 -5.22 -11.40
CA GLY A 37 -9.29 -5.60 -12.54
C GLY A 37 -10.76 -5.76 -12.12
N PRO A 38 -11.74 -5.17 -12.84
CA PRO A 38 -13.16 -5.33 -12.50
C PRO A 38 -13.59 -6.80 -12.46
N GLN A 39 -13.00 -7.65 -13.29
CA GLN A 39 -13.27 -9.08 -13.29
C GLN A 39 -12.78 -9.75 -11.99
N GLU A 40 -11.60 -9.38 -11.49
CA GLU A 40 -11.06 -9.90 -10.23
C GLU A 40 -11.94 -9.54 -9.05
N ILE A 41 -12.47 -8.29 -9.03
CA ILE A 41 -13.42 -7.83 -8.01
C ILE A 41 -14.73 -8.63 -8.11
N TYR A 42 -15.28 -8.80 -9.32
CA TYR A 42 -16.52 -9.54 -9.54
C TYR A 42 -16.39 -11.02 -9.15
N GLU A 43 -15.29 -11.67 -9.50
CA GLU A 43 -15.03 -13.07 -9.20
C GLU A 43 -14.58 -13.28 -7.75
N ASN A 44 -14.32 -12.19 -7.02
CA ASN A 44 -13.81 -12.20 -5.64
C ASN A 44 -12.58 -13.11 -5.47
N ARG A 45 -11.66 -13.04 -6.42
CA ARG A 45 -10.43 -13.82 -6.37
C ARG A 45 -9.50 -13.23 -5.32
N GLY A 46 -9.00 -14.08 -4.43
CA GLY A 46 -7.92 -13.71 -3.51
C GLY A 46 -6.57 -13.61 -4.23
N PHE A 47 -5.67 -12.85 -3.64
CA PHE A 47 -4.26 -12.84 -4.01
C PHE A 47 -3.48 -13.79 -3.08
N GLU A 48 -2.48 -14.47 -3.60
CA GLU A 48 -1.64 -15.36 -2.79
C GLU A 48 -0.68 -14.59 -1.90
N ASN A 49 -0.34 -13.36 -2.29
CA ASN A 49 0.59 -12.49 -1.57
C ASN A 49 0.44 -11.02 -1.98
N LEU A 50 1.08 -10.12 -1.21
CA LEU A 50 1.03 -8.68 -1.49
C LEU A 50 1.70 -8.27 -2.79
N THR A 51 2.67 -9.01 -3.31
CA THR A 51 3.27 -8.70 -4.61
C THR A 51 2.25 -8.77 -5.71
N GLN A 52 1.43 -9.81 -5.72
CA GLN A 52 0.36 -9.96 -6.71
C GLN A 52 -0.66 -8.81 -6.58
N ALA A 53 -1.09 -8.49 -5.37
CA ALA A 53 -2.05 -7.41 -5.13
C ALA A 53 -1.47 -6.02 -5.45
N TRP A 54 -0.21 -5.76 -5.09
CA TRP A 54 0.39 -4.43 -5.20
C TRP A 54 1.11 -4.17 -6.51
N LEU A 55 1.76 -5.19 -7.07
CA LEU A 55 2.59 -5.05 -8.27
C LEU A 55 2.01 -5.75 -9.50
N GLY A 56 0.92 -6.48 -9.35
CA GLY A 56 0.31 -7.20 -10.48
C GLY A 56 -0.23 -6.28 -11.57
N GLY A 57 -0.79 -5.12 -11.22
CA GLY A 57 -1.40 -4.19 -12.17
C GLY A 57 -1.12 -2.71 -11.92
N ASP A 58 -0.48 -2.36 -10.81
CA ASP A 58 -0.32 -0.96 -10.39
C ASP A 58 0.90 -0.29 -11.03
N HIS A 59 0.67 0.36 -12.15
CA HIS A 59 1.71 1.10 -12.88
C HIS A 59 2.27 2.31 -12.13
N TYR A 60 1.63 2.82 -11.07
CA TYR A 60 2.20 3.85 -10.22
C TYR A 60 3.34 3.31 -9.36
N LYS A 61 3.16 2.12 -8.80
CA LYS A 61 4.21 1.42 -8.05
C LYS A 61 5.37 1.04 -8.99
N TRP A 62 5.08 0.55 -10.20
CA TRP A 62 6.11 0.26 -11.20
C TRP A 62 6.95 1.49 -11.55
N ARG A 63 6.30 2.65 -11.76
CA ARG A 63 7.03 3.91 -12.02
C ARG A 63 7.91 4.33 -10.86
N LEU A 64 7.45 4.18 -9.63
CA LEU A 64 8.25 4.49 -8.45
C LEU A 64 9.50 3.60 -8.39
N MET A 65 9.34 2.30 -8.63
CA MET A 65 10.45 1.35 -8.65
C MET A 65 11.45 1.65 -9.78
N ARG A 66 10.97 1.93 -10.99
CA ARG A 66 11.81 2.34 -12.13
C ARG A 66 12.58 3.63 -11.84
N ALA A 67 11.91 4.63 -11.28
CA ALA A 67 12.56 5.89 -10.89
C ALA A 67 13.64 5.70 -9.82
N ALA A 68 13.52 4.67 -9.00
CA ALA A 68 14.52 4.29 -8.01
C ALA A 68 15.66 3.42 -8.58
N GLY A 69 15.63 3.08 -9.88
CA GLY A 69 16.65 2.28 -10.54
C GLY A 69 16.55 0.77 -10.33
N VAL A 70 15.38 0.26 -9.96
CA VAL A 70 15.13 -1.18 -9.83
C VAL A 70 15.11 -1.83 -11.21
N GLU A 71 15.80 -2.95 -11.37
CA GLU A 71 15.80 -3.72 -12.63
C GLU A 71 14.39 -4.25 -12.94
N GLU A 72 14.03 -4.25 -14.22
CA GLU A 72 12.68 -4.61 -14.69
C GLU A 72 12.25 -6.03 -14.30
N LYS A 73 13.19 -6.95 -14.13
CA LYS A 73 12.89 -8.32 -13.68
C LYS A 73 12.19 -8.36 -12.31
N TYR A 74 12.47 -7.36 -11.44
CA TYR A 74 11.83 -7.23 -10.11
C TYR A 74 10.56 -6.38 -10.13
N ILE A 75 10.14 -5.87 -11.27
CA ILE A 75 8.96 -5.03 -11.42
C ILE A 75 7.85 -5.82 -12.13
N THR A 76 8.00 -5.99 -13.44
CA THR A 76 7.03 -6.71 -14.29
C THR A 76 7.61 -8.01 -14.87
N GLY A 77 8.89 -8.29 -14.67
CA GLY A 77 9.56 -9.50 -15.17
C GLY A 77 9.32 -10.73 -14.29
N ASP A 78 10.22 -11.68 -14.37
CA ASP A 78 10.07 -13.06 -13.89
C ASP A 78 10.71 -13.36 -12.52
N ALA A 79 11.22 -12.33 -11.82
CA ALA A 79 11.75 -12.53 -10.49
C ALA A 79 10.67 -13.06 -9.53
N PRO A 80 11.03 -13.88 -8.52
CA PRO A 80 10.09 -14.37 -7.52
C PRO A 80 9.36 -13.24 -6.79
N ASP A 81 8.08 -13.45 -6.47
CA ASP A 81 7.24 -12.46 -5.80
C ASP A 81 7.86 -11.93 -4.51
N ARG A 82 8.48 -12.80 -3.73
CA ARG A 82 9.17 -12.41 -2.48
C ARG A 82 10.32 -11.44 -2.74
N GLU A 83 11.07 -11.61 -3.83
CA GLU A 83 12.17 -10.71 -4.19
C GLU A 83 11.64 -9.36 -4.70
N LYS A 84 10.55 -9.38 -5.49
CA LYS A 84 9.85 -8.16 -5.92
C LYS A 84 9.36 -7.35 -4.73
N PHE A 85 8.75 -8.02 -3.74
CA PHE A 85 8.30 -7.41 -2.51
C PHE A 85 9.46 -6.75 -1.74
N GLN A 86 10.60 -7.44 -1.63
CA GLN A 86 11.80 -6.89 -1.00
C GLN A 86 12.26 -5.61 -1.69
N LYS A 87 12.30 -5.62 -3.03
CA LYS A 87 12.67 -4.44 -3.81
C LYS A 87 11.68 -3.28 -3.65
N TYR A 88 10.39 -3.59 -3.56
CA TYR A 88 9.38 -2.57 -3.28
C TYR A 88 9.58 -1.97 -1.88
N ALA A 89 9.83 -2.76 -0.85
CA ALA A 89 10.11 -2.29 0.51
C ALA A 89 11.36 -1.39 0.57
N GLU A 90 12.43 -1.74 -0.16
CA GLU A 90 13.63 -0.91 -0.29
C GLU A 90 13.32 0.46 -0.90
N VAL A 91 12.51 0.49 -1.94
CA VAL A 91 12.11 1.73 -2.62
C VAL A 91 11.16 2.55 -1.75
N LEU A 92 10.15 1.89 -1.17
CA LEU A 92 9.13 2.54 -0.36
C LEU A 92 9.75 3.27 0.83
N SER A 93 10.76 2.68 1.48
CA SER A 93 11.45 3.30 2.63
C SER A 93 12.07 4.66 2.32
N ARG A 94 12.34 4.95 1.04
CA ARG A 94 12.89 6.22 0.54
C ARG A 94 11.84 7.15 -0.06
N ALA A 95 10.59 6.71 -0.14
CA ALA A 95 9.49 7.43 -0.77
C ALA A 95 8.66 8.27 0.22
N ILE A 96 9.25 8.72 1.33
CA ILE A 96 8.56 9.55 2.34
C ILE A 96 8.03 10.83 1.66
N GLY A 97 6.72 11.10 1.87
CA GLY A 97 6.03 12.21 1.22
C GLY A 97 5.34 11.83 -0.10
N ASN A 98 5.62 10.67 -0.67
CA ASN A 98 4.84 10.12 -1.78
C ASN A 98 3.56 9.46 -1.24
N PRO A 99 2.40 9.64 -1.88
CA PRO A 99 1.15 8.97 -1.46
C PRO A 99 1.27 7.45 -1.32
N LEU A 100 2.04 6.77 -2.18
CA LEU A 100 2.26 5.32 -2.10
C LEU A 100 2.86 4.89 -0.76
N TYR A 101 3.73 5.72 -0.16
CA TYR A 101 4.27 5.46 1.17
C TYR A 101 3.15 5.34 2.22
N HIS A 102 2.23 6.29 2.22
CA HIS A 102 1.11 6.31 3.17
C HIS A 102 0.08 5.23 2.87
N TRP A 103 -0.26 5.03 1.60
CA TRP A 103 -1.27 4.04 1.20
C TRP A 103 -0.84 2.61 1.54
N SER A 104 0.40 2.24 1.23
CA SER A 104 0.91 0.91 1.58
C SER A 104 0.87 0.64 3.08
N HIS A 105 1.29 1.61 3.90
CA HIS A 105 1.20 1.47 5.35
C HIS A 105 -0.24 1.47 5.88
N LEU A 106 -1.14 2.23 5.25
CA LEU A 106 -2.54 2.26 5.62
C LEU A 106 -3.23 0.91 5.35
N GLU A 107 -2.90 0.29 4.22
CA GLU A 107 -3.38 -1.06 3.89
C GLU A 107 -2.87 -2.10 4.87
N LEU A 108 -1.57 -2.07 5.21
CA LEU A 108 -0.99 -2.97 6.22
C LEU A 108 -1.66 -2.81 7.58
N GLN A 109 -1.98 -1.58 8.00
CA GLN A 109 -2.69 -1.34 9.25
C GLN A 109 -4.13 -1.85 9.21
N ARG A 110 -4.87 -1.56 8.14
CA ARG A 110 -6.31 -1.82 8.07
C ARG A 110 -6.63 -3.29 7.85
N PHE A 111 -5.87 -3.96 6.99
CA PHE A 111 -6.16 -5.33 6.61
C PHE A 111 -5.40 -6.37 7.42
N PHE A 112 -4.20 -6.02 7.90
CA PHE A 112 -3.32 -6.97 8.61
C PHE A 112 -3.02 -6.56 10.06
N GLY A 113 -3.50 -5.40 10.52
CA GLY A 113 -3.25 -4.90 11.88
C GLY A 113 -1.80 -4.50 12.15
N TRP A 114 -0.94 -4.48 11.13
CA TRP A 114 0.48 -4.18 11.29
C TRP A 114 0.71 -2.66 11.29
N LYS A 115 1.27 -2.16 12.40
CA LYS A 115 1.47 -0.73 12.65
C LYS A 115 2.92 -0.27 12.54
N GLY A 116 3.80 -1.13 12.06
CA GLY A 116 5.21 -0.82 11.83
C GLY A 116 5.44 0.07 10.61
N VAL A 117 6.70 0.23 10.25
CA VAL A 117 7.14 0.90 9.03
C VAL A 117 7.81 -0.12 8.12
N LEU A 118 7.28 -0.26 6.90
CA LEU A 118 7.82 -1.18 5.90
C LEU A 118 9.17 -0.67 5.39
N ARG A 119 10.20 -1.44 5.68
CA ARG A 119 11.59 -1.18 5.34
C ARG A 119 12.26 -2.49 4.92
N PRO A 120 13.49 -2.44 4.39
CA PRO A 120 14.21 -3.66 3.99
C PRO A 120 14.34 -4.70 5.11
N ASP A 121 14.54 -4.24 6.34
CA ASP A 121 14.73 -5.07 7.53
C ASP A 121 13.43 -5.62 8.14
N THR A 122 12.28 -5.00 7.85
CA THR A 122 10.95 -5.48 8.28
C THR A 122 10.17 -6.20 7.18
N ALA A 123 10.71 -6.24 5.97
CA ALA A 123 10.02 -6.82 4.82
C ALA A 123 9.70 -8.32 4.99
N GLN A 124 10.56 -9.08 5.68
CA GLN A 124 10.29 -10.50 5.93
C GLN A 124 9.12 -10.69 6.89
N GLU A 125 9.09 -9.92 7.99
CA GLU A 125 7.99 -9.96 8.95
C GLU A 125 6.64 -9.66 8.26
N VAL A 126 6.60 -8.63 7.41
CA VAL A 126 5.38 -8.27 6.68
C VAL A 126 5.01 -9.33 5.66
N TRP A 127 5.98 -9.90 4.96
CA TRP A 127 5.74 -11.00 4.02
C TRP A 127 5.08 -12.20 4.71
N ASP A 128 5.66 -12.64 5.83
CA ASP A 128 5.15 -13.80 6.59
C ASP A 128 3.75 -13.54 7.18
N LEU A 129 3.42 -12.28 7.46
CA LEU A 129 2.10 -11.89 7.96
C LEU A 129 1.02 -11.89 6.87
N THR A 130 1.39 -11.68 5.62
CA THR A 130 0.45 -11.36 4.52
C THR A 130 0.34 -12.46 3.47
N CYS A 131 0.99 -13.61 3.67
CA CYS A 131 0.94 -14.80 2.80
C CYS A 131 0.07 -15.92 3.36
#